data_20a1c94b6b3d6055b534c8f15c96a0f8
#
_entry.id   20a1c94b6b3d6055b534c8f15c96a0f8
#
_cell.length_a   1.000
_cell.length_b   1.000
_cell.length_c   1.000
_cell.angle_alpha   90.00
_cell.angle_beta   90.00
_cell.angle_gamma   90.00
#
_symmetry.space_group_name_H-M   'P 1'
#
loop_
_entity.id
_entity.type
_entity.pdbx_description
1 polymer ?
#
loop_
_entity_poly.entity_id
_entity_poly.type
_entity_poly.pdbx_seq_one_letter_code
_entity_poly.pdbx_strand_id
1 'polypeptide(L)'
;ITLGGNSVQNLRGDISADAKGWNLDRFEFRAPGFTQVRLSGHLAVGATGAAFTGPVEIEAVDPKALAAWLEGRGETVQSELRPLSLRGEVTLASEKVAVERLKAEFDRKPIAGRLVYVFAAANKSAKLDAELNASELDIDAALGFGNALLAVSDIARPHDMTIALDIGRATFAGFVGRNASVRLKVDGDGLQIDRLAVADLGGAAFSASGRIVTASPSPRGSMRLDLDAP
;
A
#
# COMPACT_ATOMS: atom_id res chain seq x y z
N ILE A 1 23.20 3.41 15.69
CA ILE A 1 23.22 4.34 14.54
C ILE A 1 21.90 5.09 14.58
N THR A 2 21.95 6.41 14.42
CA THR A 2 20.76 7.25 14.37
C THR A 2 20.41 7.52 12.91
N LEU A 3 19.20 7.22 12.50
CA LEU A 3 18.67 7.48 11.17
C LEU A 3 17.29 8.14 11.35
N GLY A 4 16.99 9.23 10.63
CA GLY A 4 15.72 9.92 10.74
C GLY A 4 15.39 10.43 12.16
N GLY A 5 16.40 10.80 12.96
CA GLY A 5 16.21 11.31 14.32
C GLY A 5 16.02 10.25 15.41
N ASN A 6 15.85 8.99 15.08
CA ASN A 6 15.68 7.87 16.01
C ASN A 6 16.75 6.80 15.85
N SER A 7 16.99 6.01 16.89
CA SER A 7 18.03 4.98 16.90
C SER A 7 17.56 3.71 16.18
N VAL A 8 18.34 3.26 15.21
CA VAL A 8 18.27 1.91 14.64
C VAL A 8 19.05 0.99 15.56
N GLN A 9 18.43 -0.11 15.96
CA GLN A 9 19.02 -1.09 16.89
C GLN A 9 19.32 -2.40 16.17
N ASN A 10 20.25 -3.16 16.70
CA ASN A 10 20.61 -4.50 16.22
C ASN A 10 20.91 -4.54 14.70
N LEU A 11 21.58 -3.50 14.20
CA LEU A 11 21.99 -3.47 12.81
C LEU A 11 23.03 -4.55 12.56
N ARG A 12 22.74 -5.43 11.63
CA ARG A 12 23.63 -6.48 11.13
C ARG A 12 23.56 -6.47 9.61
N GLY A 13 24.70 -6.68 8.96
CA GLY A 13 24.69 -6.71 7.50
C GLY A 13 26.03 -7.16 6.94
N ASP A 14 25.93 -7.98 5.90
CA ASP A 14 27.02 -8.38 5.03
C ASP A 14 26.86 -7.58 3.73
N ILE A 15 27.83 -6.72 3.44
CA ILE A 15 27.78 -5.79 2.31
C ILE A 15 29.07 -5.95 1.50
N SER A 16 28.93 -6.13 0.21
CA SER A 16 30.02 -6.10 -0.75
C SER A 16 29.79 -5.01 -1.80
N ALA A 17 30.87 -4.47 -2.32
CA ALA A 17 30.79 -3.44 -3.37
C ALA A 17 31.36 -3.99 -4.67
N ASP A 18 30.72 -3.63 -5.78
CA ASP A 18 31.22 -3.88 -7.12
C ASP A 18 31.21 -2.61 -7.98
N ALA A 19 31.57 -2.70 -9.25
CA ALA A 19 31.61 -1.55 -10.16
C ALA A 19 30.24 -0.92 -10.45
N LYS A 20 29.13 -1.60 -10.09
CA LYS A 20 27.75 -1.17 -10.35
C LYS A 20 27.02 -0.69 -9.10
N GLY A 21 27.59 -0.92 -7.91
CA GLY A 21 26.99 -0.52 -6.65
C GLY A 21 27.36 -1.43 -5.49
N TRP A 22 26.37 -1.70 -4.65
CA TRP A 22 26.51 -2.44 -3.41
C TRP A 22 25.58 -3.66 -3.43
N ASN A 23 26.11 -4.81 -3.07
CA ASN A 23 25.32 -6.01 -2.84
C ASN A 23 25.12 -6.16 -1.33
N LEU A 24 23.87 -6.29 -0.94
CA LEU A 24 23.44 -6.54 0.42
C LEU A 24 23.08 -8.03 0.52
N ASP A 25 24.00 -8.87 1.02
CA ASP A 25 23.74 -10.30 1.10
C ASP A 25 22.75 -10.63 2.22
N ARG A 26 22.90 -9.94 3.35
CA ARG A 26 21.95 -9.96 4.45
C ARG A 26 22.03 -8.61 5.16
N PHE A 27 20.89 -7.97 5.28
CA PHE A 27 20.80 -6.72 6.02
C PHE A 27 19.58 -6.76 6.91
N GLU A 28 19.78 -6.66 8.22
CA GLU A 28 18.70 -6.70 9.20
C GLU A 28 18.89 -5.62 10.26
N PHE A 29 17.79 -5.04 10.70
CA PHE A 29 17.78 -4.07 11.78
C PHE A 29 16.41 -3.99 12.45
N ARG A 30 16.39 -3.35 13.62
CA ARG A 30 15.16 -2.98 14.31
C ARG A 30 14.95 -1.47 14.20
N ALA A 31 13.74 -1.10 13.82
CA ALA A 31 13.25 0.26 13.71
C ALA A 31 12.20 0.54 14.81
N PRO A 32 11.80 1.78 15.04
CA PRO A 32 10.67 2.14 15.91
C PRO A 32 9.39 1.39 15.56
N GLY A 33 8.45 1.35 16.51
CA GLY A 33 7.22 0.57 16.37
C GLY A 33 7.40 -0.93 16.53
N PHE A 34 8.46 -1.38 17.23
CA PHE A 34 8.84 -2.79 17.32
C PHE A 34 8.93 -3.46 15.95
N THR A 35 9.52 -2.72 15.02
CA THR A 35 9.62 -3.16 13.63
C THR A 35 10.93 -3.91 13.41
N GLN A 36 10.85 -5.09 12.83
CA GLN A 36 11.98 -5.83 12.30
C GLN A 36 11.98 -5.69 10.77
N VAL A 37 13.13 -5.29 10.23
CA VAL A 37 13.34 -5.19 8.77
C VAL A 37 14.46 -6.14 8.39
N ARG A 38 14.23 -6.94 7.36
CA ARG A 38 15.23 -7.77 6.69
C ARG A 38 15.17 -7.50 5.20
N LEU A 39 16.32 -7.32 4.60
CA LEU A 39 16.43 -7.13 3.16
C LEU A 39 17.74 -7.72 2.64
N SER A 40 17.73 -8.10 1.38
CA SER A 40 18.90 -8.43 0.60
C SER A 40 18.69 -7.96 -0.84
N GLY A 41 19.75 -7.78 -1.60
CA GLY A 41 19.61 -7.31 -2.97
C GLY A 41 20.73 -6.39 -3.41
N HIS A 42 20.46 -5.61 -4.42
CA HIS A 42 21.43 -4.72 -5.04
C HIS A 42 21.02 -3.25 -4.88
N LEU A 43 21.95 -2.44 -4.41
CA LEU A 43 21.83 -0.99 -4.32
C LEU A 43 22.73 -0.36 -5.39
N ALA A 44 22.13 0.02 -6.51
CA ALA A 44 22.82 0.79 -7.55
C ALA A 44 22.89 2.27 -7.16
N VAL A 45 24.03 2.90 -7.43
CA VAL A 45 24.21 4.35 -7.24
C VAL A 45 24.63 4.94 -8.58
N GLY A 46 23.78 5.78 -9.14
CA GLY A 46 23.98 6.39 -10.45
C GLY A 46 23.72 7.89 -10.46
N ALA A 47 23.85 8.50 -11.62
CA ALA A 47 23.63 9.94 -11.80
C ALA A 47 22.18 10.38 -11.47
N THR A 48 21.22 9.48 -11.58
CA THR A 48 19.79 9.71 -11.29
C THR A 48 19.41 9.43 -9.82
N GLY A 49 20.36 9.05 -8.98
CA GLY A 49 20.17 8.71 -7.58
C GLY A 49 20.44 7.25 -7.27
N ALA A 50 20.05 6.84 -6.08
CA ALA A 50 20.18 5.46 -5.61
C ALA A 50 18.92 4.67 -5.98
N ALA A 51 19.12 3.40 -6.38
CA ALA A 51 18.04 2.46 -6.63
C ALA A 51 18.33 1.12 -5.96
N PHE A 52 17.37 0.62 -5.18
CA PHE A 52 17.45 -0.68 -4.55
C PHE A 52 16.54 -1.67 -5.28
N THR A 53 16.98 -2.90 -5.44
CA THR A 53 16.17 -4.01 -5.96
C THR A 53 16.50 -5.27 -5.18
N GLY A 54 15.47 -5.92 -4.64
CA GLY A 54 15.62 -7.19 -3.93
C GLY A 54 14.46 -7.51 -3.01
N PRO A 55 14.49 -8.70 -2.39
CA PRO A 55 13.50 -9.10 -1.39
C PRO A 55 13.60 -8.24 -0.13
N VAL A 56 12.44 -7.86 0.37
CA VAL A 56 12.27 -7.12 1.62
C VAL A 56 11.22 -7.82 2.47
N GLU A 57 11.49 -7.94 3.76
CA GLU A 57 10.57 -8.43 4.77
C GLU A 57 10.49 -7.41 5.91
N ILE A 58 9.28 -7.02 6.26
CA ILE A 58 8.98 -6.06 7.32
C ILE A 58 7.95 -6.68 8.25
N GLU A 59 8.24 -6.72 9.53
CA GLU A 59 7.31 -7.09 10.59
C GLU A 59 7.19 -5.91 11.55
N ALA A 60 6.04 -5.25 11.61
CA ALA A 60 5.80 -4.08 12.43
C ALA A 60 4.61 -4.31 13.37
N VAL A 61 4.81 -4.12 14.66
CA VAL A 61 3.73 -4.14 15.65
C VAL A 61 2.96 -2.82 15.60
N ASP A 62 3.68 -1.71 15.44
CA ASP A 62 3.12 -0.38 15.21
C ASP A 62 3.64 0.21 13.89
N PRO A 63 2.97 -0.06 12.78
CA PRO A 63 3.40 0.43 11.47
C PRO A 63 3.25 1.95 11.32
N LYS A 64 2.46 2.63 12.16
CA LYS A 64 2.37 4.10 12.15
C LYS A 64 3.63 4.72 12.72
N ALA A 65 4.18 4.15 13.79
CA ALA A 65 5.46 4.58 14.35
C ALA A 65 6.61 4.34 13.36
N LEU A 66 6.58 3.24 12.60
CA LEU A 66 7.52 3.01 11.51
C LEU A 66 7.42 4.09 10.43
N ALA A 67 6.22 4.43 9.97
CA ALA A 67 6.01 5.45 8.95
C ALA A 67 6.51 6.83 9.43
N ALA A 68 6.16 7.24 10.63
CA ALA A 68 6.61 8.49 11.23
C ALA A 68 8.14 8.57 11.34
N TRP A 69 8.78 7.45 11.69
CA TRP A 69 10.23 7.38 11.76
C TRP A 69 10.90 7.52 10.39
N LEU A 70 10.39 6.85 9.35
CA LEU A 70 10.94 6.94 7.99
C LEU A 70 10.98 8.39 7.48
N GLU A 71 10.15 9.25 8.02
CA GLU A 71 10.04 10.67 7.67
C GLU A 71 10.76 11.62 8.63
N GLY A 72 11.48 11.06 9.59
CA GLY A 72 12.22 11.86 10.58
C GLY A 72 11.33 12.55 11.62
N ARG A 73 10.08 12.12 11.78
CA ARG A 73 9.19 12.58 12.85
C ARG A 73 9.41 11.78 14.12
N GLY A 74 9.23 12.42 15.27
CA GLY A 74 9.31 11.78 16.58
C GLY A 74 8.19 10.77 16.83
N GLU A 75 8.24 10.12 18.00
CA GLU A 75 7.26 9.10 18.39
C GLU A 75 5.82 9.64 18.29
N THR A 76 4.97 8.87 17.61
CA THR A 76 3.52 9.11 17.56
C THR A 76 2.86 8.49 18.80
N VAL A 77 1.81 9.16 19.29
CA VAL A 77 0.98 8.61 20.38
C VAL A 77 0.41 7.26 19.95
N GLN A 78 0.56 6.25 20.80
CA GLN A 78 0.03 4.91 20.57
C GLN A 78 -1.46 4.96 20.25
N SER A 79 -1.82 4.50 19.07
CA SER A 79 -3.19 4.21 18.69
C SER A 79 -3.37 2.69 18.61
N GLU A 80 -4.58 2.21 18.40
CA GLU A 80 -4.87 0.78 18.26
C GLU A 80 -3.81 0.07 17.41
N LEU A 81 -3.10 -0.88 18.03
CA LEU A 81 -2.02 -1.62 17.39
C LEU A 81 -2.63 -2.62 16.40
N ARG A 82 -2.44 -2.37 15.12
CA ARG A 82 -2.79 -3.30 14.05
C ARG A 82 -1.50 -3.79 13.41
N PRO A 83 -1.00 -4.95 13.80
CA PRO A 83 0.27 -5.45 13.29
C PRO A 83 0.21 -5.63 11.78
N LEU A 84 1.31 -5.29 11.15
CA LEU A 84 1.53 -5.44 9.72
C LEU A 84 2.76 -6.31 9.49
N SER A 85 2.62 -7.36 8.72
CA SER A 85 3.75 -8.02 8.09
C SER A 85 3.69 -7.80 6.57
N LEU A 86 4.86 -7.64 5.96
CA LEU A 86 4.99 -7.45 4.53
C LEU A 86 6.22 -8.18 4.04
N ARG A 87 6.07 -8.92 2.96
CA ARG A 87 7.17 -9.57 2.23
C ARG A 87 6.93 -9.42 0.74
N GLY A 88 7.98 -9.09 -0.02
CA GLY A 88 7.88 -8.97 -1.47
C GLY A 88 9.21 -8.63 -2.11
N GLU A 89 9.23 -8.63 -3.42
CA GLU A 89 10.33 -8.11 -4.22
C GLU A 89 10.13 -6.61 -4.41
N VAL A 90 11.03 -5.83 -3.87
CA VAL A 90 10.94 -4.37 -3.87
C VAL A 90 11.91 -3.79 -4.89
N THR A 91 11.40 -2.87 -5.68
CA THR A 91 12.21 -1.91 -6.45
C THR A 91 11.93 -0.53 -5.90
N LEU A 92 12.93 0.09 -5.30
CA LEU A 92 12.87 1.46 -4.80
C LEU A 92 13.81 2.32 -5.62
N ALA A 93 13.30 3.33 -6.28
CA ALA A 93 14.05 4.32 -7.05
C ALA A 93 13.54 5.72 -6.70
N SER A 94 14.25 6.76 -7.13
CA SER A 94 13.88 8.15 -6.86
C SER A 94 12.48 8.52 -7.37
N GLU A 95 12.01 7.85 -8.42
CA GLU A 95 10.71 8.12 -9.05
C GLU A 95 9.60 7.18 -8.62
N LYS A 96 9.91 6.00 -8.02
CA LYS A 96 8.89 4.99 -7.71
C LYS A 96 9.29 4.01 -6.63
N VAL A 97 8.27 3.43 -6.01
CA VAL A 97 8.33 2.17 -5.25
C VAL A 97 7.46 1.15 -5.95
N ALA A 98 8.00 -0.03 -6.24
CA ALA A 98 7.23 -1.16 -6.71
C ALA A 98 7.45 -2.37 -5.78
N VAL A 99 6.38 -3.06 -5.46
CA VAL A 99 6.38 -4.29 -4.68
C VAL A 99 5.70 -5.37 -5.49
N GLU A 100 6.49 -6.29 -6.00
CA GLU A 100 6.01 -7.46 -6.74
C GLU A 100 5.95 -8.67 -5.81
N ARG A 101 5.09 -9.63 -6.14
CA ARG A 101 4.88 -10.84 -5.32
C ARG A 101 4.62 -10.51 -3.85
N LEU A 102 3.91 -9.41 -3.62
CA LEU A 102 3.52 -8.96 -2.30
C LEU A 102 2.78 -10.07 -1.56
N LYS A 103 3.25 -10.36 -0.36
CA LYS A 103 2.52 -11.13 0.66
C LYS A 103 2.52 -10.28 1.92
N ALA A 104 1.37 -9.89 2.38
CA ALA A 104 1.19 -9.07 3.55
C ALA A 104 0.15 -9.69 4.48
N GLU A 105 0.24 -9.39 5.75
CA GLU A 105 -0.83 -9.64 6.72
C GLU A 105 -1.15 -8.32 7.40
N PHE A 106 -2.40 -7.93 7.33
CA PHE A 106 -2.93 -6.78 8.04
C PHE A 106 -3.96 -7.27 9.05
N ASP A 107 -3.73 -6.99 10.33
CA ASP A 107 -4.55 -7.51 11.42
C ASP A 107 -4.73 -9.03 11.34
N ARG A 108 -3.65 -9.76 11.03
CA ARG A 108 -3.60 -11.22 10.83
C ARG A 108 -4.43 -11.75 9.67
N LYS A 109 -4.87 -10.88 8.74
CA LYS A 109 -5.57 -11.25 7.52
C LYS A 109 -4.61 -11.21 6.34
N PRO A 110 -4.45 -12.31 5.60
CA PRO A 110 -3.52 -12.37 4.48
C PRO A 110 -4.01 -11.57 3.28
N ILE A 111 -3.08 -10.82 2.70
CA ILE A 111 -3.24 -10.05 1.46
C ILE A 111 -2.08 -10.41 0.55
N ALA A 112 -2.36 -10.65 -0.72
CA ALA A 112 -1.34 -10.92 -1.73
C ALA A 112 -1.57 -10.08 -2.99
N GLY A 113 -0.50 -9.85 -3.77
CA GLY A 113 -0.65 -9.12 -5.02
C GLY A 113 0.59 -8.34 -5.44
N ARG A 114 0.37 -7.17 -6.01
CA ARG A 114 1.41 -6.21 -6.38
C ARG A 114 0.95 -4.78 -6.12
N LEU A 115 1.92 -3.89 -5.94
CA LEU A 115 1.67 -2.47 -5.73
C LEU A 115 2.79 -1.67 -6.38
N VAL A 116 2.43 -0.62 -7.11
CA VAL A 116 3.37 0.36 -7.66
C VAL A 116 2.91 1.75 -7.28
N TYR A 117 3.78 2.50 -6.63
CA TYR A 117 3.57 3.90 -6.33
C TYR A 117 4.62 4.73 -7.07
N VAL A 118 4.19 5.68 -7.89
CA VAL A 118 5.05 6.63 -8.59
C VAL A 118 4.97 7.96 -7.84
N PHE A 119 6.10 8.48 -7.45
CA PHE A 119 6.17 9.76 -6.73
C PHE A 119 5.77 10.94 -7.62
N ALA A 120 5.19 11.96 -7.01
CA ALA A 120 4.96 13.21 -7.70
C ALA A 120 6.28 13.85 -8.15
N ALA A 121 6.27 14.48 -9.31
CA ALA A 121 7.37 15.28 -9.84
C ALA A 121 6.84 16.63 -10.33
N ALA A 122 7.71 17.56 -10.71
CA ALA A 122 7.35 18.95 -11.03
C ALA A 122 6.13 19.10 -11.96
N ASN A 123 5.92 18.17 -12.90
CA ASN A 123 4.80 18.20 -13.87
C ASN A 123 4.02 16.87 -13.91
N LYS A 124 4.11 16.04 -12.87
CA LYS A 124 3.43 14.74 -12.83
C LYS A 124 2.84 14.52 -11.45
N SER A 125 1.58 14.18 -11.42
CA SER A 125 0.90 13.76 -10.19
C SER A 125 1.41 12.40 -9.71
N ALA A 126 1.33 12.17 -8.41
CA ALA A 126 1.58 10.85 -7.85
C ALA A 126 0.56 9.84 -8.38
N LYS A 127 1.01 8.61 -8.62
CA LYS A 127 0.17 7.52 -9.14
C LYS A 127 0.27 6.29 -8.26
N LEU A 128 -0.85 5.59 -8.11
CA LEU A 128 -0.94 4.30 -7.46
C LEU A 128 -1.56 3.27 -8.40
N ASP A 129 -0.88 2.15 -8.58
CA ASP A 129 -1.41 0.95 -9.23
C ASP A 129 -1.35 -0.19 -8.23
N ALA A 130 -2.50 -0.78 -7.91
CA ALA A 130 -2.60 -1.85 -6.94
C ALA A 130 -3.49 -2.97 -7.46
N GLU A 131 -2.97 -4.19 -7.41
CA GLU A 131 -3.70 -5.41 -7.70
C GLU A 131 -3.54 -6.36 -6.52
N LEU A 132 -4.62 -6.54 -5.77
CA LEU A 132 -4.59 -7.22 -4.48
C LEU A 132 -5.67 -8.30 -4.39
N ASN A 133 -5.34 -9.35 -3.68
CA ASN A 133 -6.24 -10.43 -3.30
C ASN A 133 -6.21 -10.59 -1.79
N ALA A 134 -7.36 -10.66 -1.16
CA ALA A 134 -7.50 -10.92 0.26
C ALA A 134 -8.53 -12.04 0.51
N SER A 135 -8.24 -12.96 1.42
CA SER A 135 -9.25 -13.96 1.84
C SER A 135 -10.34 -13.31 2.67
N GLU A 136 -9.96 -12.36 3.50
CA GLU A 136 -10.86 -11.59 4.35
C GLU A 136 -10.29 -10.18 4.52
N LEU A 137 -11.14 -9.15 4.43
CA LEU A 137 -10.74 -7.77 4.61
C LEU A 137 -11.86 -6.94 5.26
N ASP A 138 -11.53 -6.25 6.33
CA ASP A 138 -12.31 -5.14 6.86
C ASP A 138 -11.91 -3.87 6.10
N ILE A 139 -12.79 -3.45 5.19
CA ILE A 139 -12.54 -2.31 4.29
C ILE A 139 -12.44 -1.01 5.09
N ASP A 140 -13.29 -0.82 6.10
CA ASP A 140 -13.27 0.38 6.93
C ASP A 140 -11.95 0.48 7.69
N ALA A 141 -11.49 -0.63 8.25
CA ALA A 141 -10.21 -0.71 8.94
C ALA A 141 -9.03 -0.49 8.01
N ALA A 142 -9.05 -1.08 6.81
CA ALA A 142 -7.99 -0.91 5.81
C ALA A 142 -7.90 0.53 5.29
N LEU A 143 -9.04 1.17 5.00
CA LEU A 143 -9.10 2.58 4.59
C LEU A 143 -8.64 3.51 5.72
N GLY A 144 -9.08 3.26 6.96
CA GLY A 144 -8.64 4.01 8.13
C GLY A 144 -7.14 3.92 8.35
N PHE A 145 -6.57 2.73 8.20
CA PHE A 145 -5.13 2.50 8.30
C PHE A 145 -4.36 3.22 7.17
N GLY A 146 -4.80 3.08 5.92
CA GLY A 146 -4.19 3.77 4.78
C GLY A 146 -4.20 5.29 4.93
N ASN A 147 -5.34 5.86 5.32
CA ASN A 147 -5.45 7.29 5.60
C ASN A 147 -4.53 7.74 6.74
N ALA A 148 -4.41 6.94 7.80
CA ALA A 148 -3.51 7.24 8.92
C ALA A 148 -2.03 7.18 8.51
N LEU A 149 -1.64 6.23 7.65
CA LEU A 149 -0.29 6.20 7.08
C LEU A 149 -0.02 7.44 6.22
N LEU A 150 -0.93 7.81 5.33
CA LEU A 150 -0.80 9.00 4.50
C LEU A 150 -0.78 10.30 5.32
N ALA A 151 -1.45 10.34 6.46
CA ALA A 151 -1.46 11.52 7.34
C ALA A 151 -0.15 11.70 8.11
N VAL A 152 0.57 10.62 8.40
CA VAL A 152 1.88 10.68 9.06
C VAL A 152 3.02 10.69 8.05
N SER A 153 2.75 10.51 6.76
CA SER A 153 3.73 10.48 5.69
C SER A 153 3.69 11.74 4.81
N ASP A 154 4.87 12.24 4.41
CA ASP A 154 4.98 13.31 3.41
C ASP A 154 4.74 12.78 1.97
N ILE A 155 4.28 11.53 1.87
CA ILE A 155 3.92 10.92 0.60
C ILE A 155 2.70 11.65 0.05
N ALA A 156 2.82 12.24 -1.13
CA ALA A 156 1.72 12.92 -1.79
C ALA A 156 0.55 11.94 -1.99
N ARG A 157 -0.67 12.38 -1.73
CA ARG A 157 -1.84 11.56 -2.07
C ARG A 157 -1.85 11.31 -3.57
N PRO A 158 -2.00 10.06 -4.01
CA PRO A 158 -2.05 9.78 -5.44
C PRO A 158 -3.31 10.44 -6.05
N HIS A 159 -3.09 11.23 -7.09
CA HIS A 159 -4.17 11.79 -7.89
C HIS A 159 -4.71 10.78 -8.90
N ASP A 160 -3.81 9.95 -9.43
CA ASP A 160 -4.16 8.90 -10.37
C ASP A 160 -4.07 7.55 -9.64
N MET A 161 -5.16 6.78 -9.63
CA MET A 161 -5.19 5.47 -9.00
C MET A 161 -5.83 4.45 -9.93
N THR A 162 -5.23 3.28 -10.02
CA THR A 162 -5.83 2.08 -10.62
C THR A 162 -5.85 1.00 -9.55
N ILE A 163 -7.03 0.54 -9.17
CA ILE A 163 -7.19 -0.43 -8.10
C ILE A 163 -7.97 -1.63 -8.62
N ALA A 164 -7.36 -2.81 -8.46
CA ALA A 164 -7.98 -4.09 -8.66
C ALA A 164 -7.90 -4.86 -7.34
N LEU A 165 -9.05 -5.22 -6.77
CA LEU A 165 -9.13 -5.89 -5.48
C LEU A 165 -10.18 -6.99 -5.51
N ASP A 166 -9.76 -8.21 -5.16
CA ASP A 166 -10.66 -9.36 -4.98
C ASP A 166 -10.61 -9.81 -3.53
N ILE A 167 -11.78 -9.97 -2.90
CA ILE A 167 -11.91 -10.28 -1.48
C ILE A 167 -12.88 -11.44 -1.31
N GLY A 168 -12.44 -12.52 -0.64
CA GLY A 168 -13.31 -13.65 -0.33
C GLY A 168 -14.43 -13.27 0.63
N ARG A 169 -14.11 -12.56 1.72
CA ARG A 169 -15.07 -12.02 2.69
C ARG A 169 -14.74 -10.56 2.99
N ALA A 170 -15.61 -9.65 2.62
CA ALA A 170 -15.46 -8.22 2.87
C ALA A 170 -16.42 -7.77 3.98
N THR A 171 -15.92 -6.93 4.89
CA THR A 171 -16.76 -6.19 5.84
C THR A 171 -16.66 -4.71 5.50
N PHE A 172 -17.80 -4.04 5.34
CA PHE A 172 -17.89 -2.61 5.06
C PHE A 172 -19.13 -2.02 5.72
N ALA A 173 -18.96 -0.95 6.49
CA ALA A 173 -20.04 -0.27 7.23
C ALA A 173 -20.91 -1.24 8.06
N GLY A 174 -20.32 -2.29 8.62
CA GLY A 174 -21.00 -3.32 9.38
C GLY A 174 -21.67 -4.41 8.55
N PHE A 175 -21.73 -4.29 7.22
CA PHE A 175 -22.24 -5.32 6.33
C PHE A 175 -21.17 -6.31 5.95
N VAL A 176 -21.54 -7.58 5.83
CA VAL A 176 -20.63 -8.65 5.40
C VAL A 176 -21.04 -9.11 4.00
N GLY A 177 -20.11 -8.99 3.06
CA GLY A 177 -20.25 -9.49 1.71
C GLY A 177 -19.27 -10.61 1.41
N ARG A 178 -19.63 -11.52 0.52
CA ARG A 178 -18.76 -12.60 0.05
C ARG A 178 -18.44 -12.43 -1.43
N ASN A 179 -17.21 -12.83 -1.79
CA ASN A 179 -16.70 -12.74 -3.15
C ASN A 179 -16.88 -11.33 -3.74
N ALA A 180 -16.33 -10.35 -3.04
CA ALA A 180 -16.32 -8.97 -3.50
C ALA A 180 -15.20 -8.76 -4.54
N SER A 181 -15.50 -8.01 -5.59
CA SER A 181 -14.55 -7.65 -6.64
C SER A 181 -14.68 -6.16 -6.94
N VAL A 182 -13.56 -5.46 -6.90
CA VAL A 182 -13.47 -4.02 -7.15
C VAL A 182 -12.46 -3.76 -8.25
N ARG A 183 -12.87 -3.02 -9.28
CA ARG A 183 -12.01 -2.50 -10.35
C ARG A 183 -12.38 -1.04 -10.55
N LEU A 184 -11.48 -0.15 -10.17
CA LEU A 184 -11.73 1.29 -10.29
C LEU A 184 -10.48 2.04 -10.76
N LYS A 185 -10.73 3.18 -11.37
CA LYS A 185 -9.74 4.18 -11.75
C LYS A 185 -10.17 5.53 -11.24
N VAL A 186 -9.24 6.26 -10.67
CA VAL A 186 -9.39 7.66 -10.29
C VAL A 186 -8.33 8.45 -11.05
N ASP A 187 -8.71 9.55 -11.64
CA ASP A 187 -7.81 10.49 -12.30
C ASP A 187 -8.29 11.93 -12.08
N GLY A 188 -7.61 12.90 -12.68
CA GLY A 188 -7.99 14.31 -12.59
C GLY A 188 -9.40 14.64 -13.11
N ASP A 189 -9.96 13.77 -13.94
CA ASP A 189 -11.31 13.94 -14.50
C ASP A 189 -12.40 13.37 -13.59
N GLY A 190 -12.09 12.36 -12.76
CA GLY A 190 -13.04 11.77 -11.85
C GLY A 190 -12.81 10.33 -11.46
N LEU A 191 -13.90 9.61 -11.21
CA LEU A 191 -13.91 8.21 -10.80
C LEU A 191 -14.60 7.36 -11.89
N GLN A 192 -13.91 6.34 -12.35
CA GLN A 192 -14.48 5.28 -13.20
C GLN A 192 -14.51 3.98 -12.36
N ILE A 193 -15.70 3.39 -12.27
CA ILE A 193 -15.93 2.09 -11.67
C ILE A 193 -16.17 1.11 -12.82
N ASP A 194 -15.13 0.34 -13.16
CA ASP A 194 -15.24 -0.71 -14.18
C ASP A 194 -16.05 -1.87 -13.65
N ARG A 195 -15.87 -2.19 -12.35
CA ARG A 195 -16.61 -3.23 -11.66
C ARG A 195 -16.59 -2.98 -10.15
N LEU A 196 -17.75 -3.02 -9.55
CA LEU A 196 -17.95 -3.22 -8.12
C LEU A 196 -18.99 -4.33 -7.99
N ALA A 197 -18.61 -5.48 -7.48
CA ALA A 197 -19.52 -6.60 -7.39
C ALA A 197 -19.36 -7.34 -6.06
N VAL A 198 -20.47 -7.83 -5.51
CA VAL A 198 -20.52 -8.69 -4.33
C VAL A 198 -21.47 -9.82 -4.66
N ALA A 199 -20.97 -11.05 -4.64
CA ALA A 199 -21.79 -12.20 -5.05
C ALA A 199 -22.83 -12.59 -4.00
N ASP A 200 -22.59 -12.29 -2.74
CA ASP A 200 -23.52 -12.56 -1.64
C ASP A 200 -23.41 -11.43 -0.59
N LEU A 201 -24.45 -10.63 -0.51
CA LEU A 201 -24.65 -9.59 0.50
C LEU A 201 -25.98 -9.86 1.20
N GLY A 202 -25.96 -10.75 2.21
CA GLY A 202 -27.17 -11.15 2.93
C GLY A 202 -28.17 -11.96 2.09
N GLY A 203 -27.69 -12.75 1.13
CA GLY A 203 -28.50 -13.55 0.20
C GLY A 203 -28.73 -12.89 -1.16
N ALA A 204 -28.43 -11.61 -1.34
CA ALA A 204 -28.54 -10.90 -2.59
C ALA A 204 -27.19 -10.72 -3.29
N ALA A 205 -27.14 -10.79 -4.61
CA ALA A 205 -25.99 -10.38 -5.40
C ALA A 205 -26.13 -8.91 -5.82
N PHE A 206 -25.03 -8.17 -5.76
CA PHE A 206 -24.98 -6.77 -6.13
C PHE A 206 -23.86 -6.52 -7.14
N SER A 207 -24.13 -5.71 -8.16
CA SER A 207 -23.09 -5.18 -9.00
C SER A 207 -23.34 -3.71 -9.39
N ALA A 208 -22.25 -2.98 -9.57
CA ALA A 208 -22.28 -1.59 -10.01
C ALA A 208 -21.14 -1.33 -10.99
N SER A 209 -21.40 -0.47 -11.98
CA SER A 209 -20.41 0.07 -12.89
C SER A 209 -20.82 1.48 -13.33
N GLY A 210 -19.86 2.30 -13.73
CA GLY A 210 -20.18 3.64 -14.18
C GLY A 210 -19.03 4.63 -14.09
N ARG A 211 -19.34 5.89 -14.37
CA ARG A 211 -18.36 6.98 -14.32
C ARG A 211 -18.96 8.20 -13.65
N ILE A 212 -18.15 8.84 -12.81
CA ILE A 212 -18.46 10.12 -12.17
C ILE A 212 -17.37 11.11 -12.56
N VAL A 213 -17.75 12.19 -13.23
CA VAL A 213 -16.84 13.27 -13.62
C VAL A 213 -16.90 14.35 -12.52
N THR A 214 -15.76 14.65 -11.92
CA THR A 214 -15.64 15.62 -10.82
C THR A 214 -14.97 16.94 -11.25
N ALA A 215 -14.37 16.98 -12.44
CA ALA A 215 -13.71 18.16 -12.99
C ALA A 215 -14.65 19.34 -13.33
N SER A 216 -15.98 19.16 -13.22
CA SER A 216 -16.99 20.20 -13.40
C SER A 216 -17.43 20.76 -12.05
N PRO A 217 -17.84 22.03 -11.95
CA PRO A 217 -18.39 22.62 -10.71
C PRO A 217 -19.56 21.82 -10.12
N SER A 218 -20.25 21.04 -10.95
CA SER A 218 -21.28 20.10 -10.50
C SER A 218 -20.88 18.69 -10.97
N PRO A 219 -20.63 17.76 -10.07
CA PRO A 219 -20.34 16.38 -10.43
C PRO A 219 -21.45 15.79 -11.30
N ARG A 220 -21.06 15.12 -12.39
CA ARG A 220 -21.99 14.46 -13.32
C ARG A 220 -21.52 13.02 -13.50
N GLY A 221 -22.46 12.11 -13.65
CA GLY A 221 -22.12 10.73 -13.87
C GLY A 221 -23.31 9.88 -14.26
N SER A 222 -23.00 8.69 -14.70
CA SER A 222 -23.96 7.63 -14.92
C SER A 222 -23.48 6.37 -14.19
N MET A 223 -24.39 5.73 -13.49
CA MET A 223 -24.15 4.48 -12.78
C MET A 223 -25.19 3.47 -13.21
N ARG A 224 -24.74 2.25 -13.49
CA ARG A 224 -25.60 1.08 -13.62
C ARG A 224 -25.48 0.29 -12.33
N LEU A 225 -26.61 -0.07 -11.76
CA LEU A 225 -26.72 -0.87 -10.56
C LEU A 225 -27.59 -2.06 -10.90
N ASP A 226 -27.14 -3.26 -10.60
CA ASP A 226 -27.87 -4.50 -10.74
C ASP A 226 -27.94 -5.17 -9.35
N LEU A 227 -29.14 -5.51 -8.94
CA LEU A 227 -29.41 -6.23 -7.69
C LEU A 227 -30.23 -7.46 -8.02
N ASP A 228 -29.72 -8.62 -7.66
CA ASP A 228 -30.40 -9.90 -7.78
C ASP A 228 -30.64 -10.45 -6.37
N ALA A 229 -31.88 -10.48 -5.97
CA ALA A 229 -32.32 -10.96 -4.67
C ALA A 229 -33.35 -12.09 -4.86
N PRO A 230 -33.30 -13.14 -4.03
CA PRO A 230 -34.22 -14.27 -4.09
C PRO A 230 -35.65 -13.89 -3.77
#